data_e6f8f46ba43b47111d4f367354c2d41f
#
_entry.id   e6f8f46ba43b47111d4f367354c2d41f
#
_cell.length_a   1.000
_cell.length_b   1.000
_cell.length_c   1.000
_cell.angle_alpha   90.00
_cell.angle_beta   90.00
_cell.angle_gamma   90.00
#
_symmetry.space_group_name_H-M   'P 1'
#
loop_
_entity.id
_entity.type
_entity.pdbx_description
1 polymer ?
#
loop_
_entity_poly.entity_id
_entity_poly.type
_entity_poly.pdbx_seq_one_letter_code
_entity_poly.pdbx_strand_id
1 'polypeptide(L)'
;MALTLYGNDSVTLTVEVPRALGGTPVLFVEARALHNPRGARVYAEVSLEGADGREHKLGNFSFFGMTREADEQVFAFALESPVQREALAGSEVVRVRATMKPFDARNGDISDVQVDLQAWIEVR
;
A
#
# COMPACT_ATOMS: atom_id res chain seq x y z
N MET A 1 3.53 -8.70 -9.26
CA MET A 1 4.60 -9.28 -8.44
C MET A 1 4.45 -8.78 -7.01
N ALA A 2 4.46 -9.69 -6.04
CA ALA A 2 4.41 -9.31 -4.64
C ALA A 2 5.80 -8.94 -4.12
N LEU A 3 5.87 -7.94 -3.26
CA LEU A 3 7.09 -7.53 -2.56
C LEU A 3 6.88 -7.69 -1.06
N THR A 4 7.93 -8.05 -0.36
CA THR A 4 7.88 -8.22 1.09
C THR A 4 8.20 -6.91 1.79
N LEU A 5 7.28 -6.46 2.64
CA LEU A 5 7.45 -5.28 3.48
C LEU A 5 7.79 -5.73 4.89
N TYR A 6 8.89 -5.20 5.41
CA TYR A 6 9.33 -5.44 6.80
C TYR A 6 8.98 -4.25 7.69
N GLY A 7 8.86 -4.52 8.98
CA GLY A 7 8.61 -3.47 9.97
C GLY A 7 9.68 -2.38 9.96
N ASN A 8 9.26 -1.14 10.12
CA ASN A 8 10.09 0.07 10.04
C ASN A 8 10.74 0.30 8.67
N ASP A 9 10.27 -0.37 7.64
CA ASP A 9 10.84 -0.27 6.30
C ASP A 9 9.77 0.15 5.29
N SER A 10 10.20 0.39 4.07
CA SER A 10 9.33 0.78 2.96
C SER A 10 9.61 -0.09 1.75
N VAL A 11 8.58 -0.31 0.94
CA VAL A 11 8.72 -0.90 -0.40
C VAL A 11 8.04 0.00 -1.41
N THR A 12 8.53 -0.02 -2.64
CA THR A 12 7.91 0.68 -3.76
C THR A 12 7.40 -0.35 -4.76
N LEU A 13 6.09 -0.32 -4.99
CA LEU A 13 5.42 -1.17 -5.95
C LEU A 13 5.23 -0.38 -7.24
N THR A 14 5.61 -0.97 -8.37
CA THR A 14 5.33 -0.39 -9.68
C THR A 14 3.99 -0.92 -10.16
N VAL A 15 3.05 -0.02 -10.43
CA VAL A 15 1.66 -0.37 -10.75
C VAL A 15 1.31 0.15 -12.14
N GLU A 16 0.75 -0.71 -12.98
CA GLU A 16 0.29 -0.32 -14.31
C GLU A 16 -0.95 0.57 -14.20
N VAL A 17 -0.96 1.65 -14.98
CA VAL A 17 -2.10 2.55 -15.06
C VAL A 17 -3.00 2.10 -16.21
N PRO A 18 -4.30 1.85 -15.97
CA PRO A 18 -5.22 1.54 -17.05
C PRO A 18 -5.26 2.66 -18.10
N ARG A 19 -5.30 2.29 -19.38
CA ARG A 19 -5.27 3.25 -20.49
C ARG A 19 -6.50 4.17 -20.53
N ALA A 20 -7.65 3.65 -20.14
CA ALA A 20 -8.90 4.41 -20.12
C ALA A 20 -9.27 4.76 -18.68
N LEU A 21 -9.22 6.03 -18.34
CA LEU A 21 -9.58 6.53 -17.02
C LEU A 21 -10.98 7.19 -17.03
N GLY A 22 -11.92 6.56 -17.75
CA GLY A 22 -13.27 7.10 -17.91
C GLY A 22 -14.17 7.01 -16.68
N GLY A 23 -13.76 6.27 -15.66
CA GLY A 23 -14.46 6.16 -14.37
C GLY A 23 -13.59 6.63 -13.24
N THR A 24 -13.84 6.10 -12.04
CA THR A 24 -13.01 6.37 -10.87
C THR A 24 -11.90 5.31 -10.78
N PRO A 25 -10.63 5.71 -10.89
CA PRO A 25 -9.54 4.77 -10.64
C PRO A 25 -9.45 4.44 -9.16
N VAL A 26 -9.30 3.16 -8.85
CA VAL A 26 -9.18 2.65 -7.48
C VAL A 26 -7.89 1.84 -7.40
N LEU A 27 -7.04 2.20 -6.45
CA LEU A 27 -5.86 1.43 -6.12
C LEU A 27 -6.24 0.35 -5.13
N PHE A 28 -5.95 -0.90 -5.47
CA PHE A 28 -6.10 -2.03 -4.57
C PHE A 28 -4.73 -2.46 -4.08
N VAL A 29 -4.61 -2.68 -2.78
CA VAL A 29 -3.41 -3.24 -2.15
C VAL A 29 -3.82 -4.52 -1.44
N GLU A 30 -3.25 -5.63 -1.87
CA GLU A 30 -3.46 -6.93 -1.23
C GLU A 30 -2.31 -7.23 -0.28
N ALA A 31 -2.65 -7.55 0.96
CA ALA A 31 -1.71 -8.00 1.98
C ALA A 31 -1.94 -9.48 2.27
N ARG A 32 -0.87 -10.26 2.26
CA ARG A 32 -0.91 -11.70 2.54
C ARG A 32 0.36 -12.16 3.25
N ALA A 33 0.34 -13.37 3.77
CA ALA A 33 1.50 -13.99 4.42
C ALA A 33 2.08 -13.12 5.53
N LEU A 34 1.22 -12.53 6.35
CA LEU A 34 1.64 -11.73 7.50
C LEU A 34 2.35 -12.62 8.51
N HIS A 35 3.59 -12.27 8.82
CA HIS A 35 4.36 -12.88 9.89
C HIS A 35 4.56 -11.84 10.98
N ASN A 36 3.92 -12.06 12.12
CA ASN A 36 3.94 -11.13 13.26
C ASN A 36 3.96 -11.94 14.56
N PRO A 37 5.14 -12.54 14.89
CA PRO A 37 5.24 -13.53 15.95
C PRO A 37 4.88 -13.00 17.34
N ARG A 38 5.06 -11.70 17.56
CA ARG A 38 4.79 -11.09 18.88
C ARG A 38 3.47 -10.34 18.94
N GLY A 39 2.68 -10.38 17.86
CA GLY A 39 1.41 -9.67 17.82
C GLY A 39 1.56 -8.16 17.95
N ALA A 40 2.64 -7.60 17.41
CA ALA A 40 2.87 -6.16 17.46
C ALA A 40 1.76 -5.41 16.71
N ARG A 41 1.36 -4.26 17.25
CA ARG A 41 0.39 -3.39 16.60
C ARG A 41 1.09 -2.54 15.56
N VAL A 42 0.83 -2.82 14.30
CA VAL A 42 1.46 -2.16 13.17
C VAL A 42 0.41 -1.73 12.16
N TYR A 43 0.77 -0.72 11.37
CA TYR A 43 -0.03 -0.27 10.24
C TYR A 43 0.90 0.07 9.07
N ALA A 44 0.34 0.18 7.88
CA ALA A 44 1.06 0.61 6.70
C ALA A 44 0.52 1.96 6.23
N GLU A 45 1.44 2.88 5.92
CA GLU A 45 1.12 4.12 5.22
C GLU A 45 1.32 3.88 3.72
N VAL A 46 0.36 4.34 2.92
CA VAL A 46 0.39 4.19 1.46
C VAL A 46 0.43 5.56 0.82
N SER A 47 1.39 5.75 -0.07
CA SER A 47 1.58 7.00 -0.82
C SER A 47 1.71 6.70 -2.30
N LEU A 48 1.30 7.65 -3.13
CA LEU A 48 1.46 7.61 -4.58
C LEU A 48 2.53 8.61 -5.00
N GLU A 49 3.53 8.17 -5.74
CA GLU A 49 4.51 9.07 -6.34
C GLU A 49 3.99 9.53 -7.69
N GLY A 50 3.73 10.83 -7.81
CA GLY A 50 3.22 11.44 -9.02
C GLY A 50 4.31 11.69 -10.06
N ALA A 51 3.88 12.14 -11.23
CA ALA A 51 4.78 12.52 -12.33
C ALA A 51 5.71 13.68 -11.96
N ASP A 52 5.33 14.49 -10.98
CA ASP A 52 6.12 15.59 -10.43
C ASP A 52 7.21 15.13 -9.45
N GLY A 53 7.32 13.83 -9.19
CA GLY A 53 8.25 13.26 -8.23
C GLY A 53 7.83 13.43 -6.76
N ARG A 54 6.67 14.02 -6.50
CA ARG A 54 6.17 14.21 -5.14
C ARG A 54 5.35 13.02 -4.68
N GLU A 55 5.45 12.71 -3.39
CA GLU A 55 4.59 11.72 -2.77
C GLU A 55 3.27 12.35 -2.33
N HIS A 56 2.18 11.68 -2.67
CA HIS A 56 0.84 12.06 -2.26
C HIS A 56 0.29 10.96 -1.36
N LYS A 57 0.09 11.27 -0.09
CA LYS A 57 -0.42 10.29 0.87
C LYS A 57 -1.84 9.90 0.50
N LEU A 58 -2.09 8.60 0.35
CA LEU A 58 -3.40 8.04 0.05
C LEU A 58 -4.16 7.68 1.32
N GLY A 59 -3.47 7.10 2.30
CA GLY A 59 -4.08 6.69 3.54
C GLY A 59 -3.24 5.63 4.25
N ASN A 60 -3.87 5.00 5.22
CA ASN A 60 -3.26 3.95 6.02
C ASN A 60 -4.16 2.72 6.03
N PHE A 61 -3.58 1.54 6.23
CA PHE A 61 -4.36 0.37 6.58
C PHE A 61 -3.68 -0.40 7.71
N SER A 62 -4.48 -1.09 8.50
CA SER A 62 -3.99 -1.94 9.59
C SER A 62 -4.19 -3.40 9.23
N PHE A 63 -3.50 -4.28 9.95
CA PHE A 63 -3.56 -5.72 9.73
C PHE A 63 -4.54 -6.41 10.71
N PHE A 64 -5.52 -5.67 11.22
CA PHE A 64 -6.59 -6.22 12.02
C PHE A 64 -7.33 -7.32 11.24
N GLY A 65 -7.54 -8.45 11.87
CA GLY A 65 -8.18 -9.59 11.23
C GLY A 65 -7.22 -10.54 10.51
N MET A 66 -5.97 -10.15 10.30
CA MET A 66 -4.93 -11.03 9.79
C MET A 66 -4.19 -11.65 10.96
N THR A 67 -4.71 -12.74 11.48
CA THR A 67 -4.15 -13.41 12.66
C THR A 67 -3.35 -14.67 12.32
N ARG A 68 -3.42 -15.13 11.06
CA ARG A 68 -2.72 -16.32 10.57
C ARG A 68 -2.00 -15.98 9.28
N GLU A 69 -0.90 -16.68 9.00
CA GLU A 69 -0.15 -16.47 7.76
C GLU A 69 -0.97 -16.72 6.49
N ALA A 70 -1.98 -17.59 6.58
CA ALA A 70 -2.88 -17.88 5.46
C ALA A 70 -3.92 -16.80 5.19
N ASP A 71 -4.08 -15.84 6.11
CA ASP A 71 -5.05 -14.77 5.95
C ASP A 71 -4.57 -13.77 4.90
N GLU A 72 -5.54 -13.23 4.14
CA GLU A 72 -5.28 -12.19 3.16
C GLU A 72 -6.36 -11.12 3.26
N GLN A 73 -5.99 -9.87 2.98
CA GLN A 73 -6.92 -8.76 2.94
C GLN A 73 -6.60 -7.86 1.77
N VAL A 74 -7.64 -7.25 1.20
CA VAL A 74 -7.51 -6.27 0.12
C VAL A 74 -8.04 -4.93 0.62
N PHE A 75 -7.23 -3.89 0.45
CA PHE A 75 -7.57 -2.53 0.83
C PHE A 75 -7.72 -1.69 -0.44
N ALA A 76 -8.71 -0.81 -0.46
CA ALA A 76 -9.03 0.01 -1.62
C ALA A 76 -8.87 1.49 -1.31
N PHE A 77 -8.23 2.22 -2.22
CA PHE A 77 -8.04 3.67 -2.13
C PHE A 77 -8.57 4.31 -3.42
N ALA A 78 -9.68 5.03 -3.32
CA ALA A 78 -10.22 5.75 -4.47
C ALA A 78 -9.32 6.94 -4.82
N LEU A 79 -8.92 7.03 -6.08
CA LEU A 79 -8.03 8.09 -6.56
C LEU A 79 -8.88 9.19 -7.21
N GLU A 80 -9.68 9.87 -6.39
CA GLU A 80 -10.72 10.80 -6.85
C GLU A 80 -10.25 12.26 -6.94
N SER A 81 -9.25 12.65 -6.16
CA SER A 81 -8.81 14.04 -6.14
C SER A 81 -8.16 14.43 -7.48
N PRO A 82 -8.27 15.72 -7.87
CA PRO A 82 -7.60 16.19 -9.09
C PRO A 82 -6.10 15.91 -9.09
N VAL A 83 -5.44 16.03 -7.95
CA VAL A 83 -4.00 15.78 -7.81
C VAL A 83 -3.68 14.31 -8.06
N GLN A 84 -4.49 13.40 -7.51
CA GLN A 84 -4.31 11.96 -7.71
C GLN A 84 -4.55 11.57 -9.15
N ARG A 85 -5.60 12.12 -9.79
CA ARG A 85 -5.88 11.86 -11.21
C ARG A 85 -4.78 12.40 -12.12
N GLU A 86 -4.26 13.57 -11.81
CA GLU A 86 -3.16 14.18 -12.56
C GLU A 86 -1.89 13.33 -12.44
N ALA A 87 -1.64 12.75 -11.26
CA ALA A 87 -0.50 11.85 -11.05
C ALA A 87 -0.56 10.60 -11.95
N LEU A 88 -1.76 10.16 -12.32
CA LEU A 88 -1.96 9.02 -13.22
C LEU A 88 -1.91 9.40 -14.69
N ALA A 89 -2.27 10.64 -15.01
CA ALA A 89 -2.46 11.09 -16.39
C ALA A 89 -1.15 11.02 -17.19
N GLY A 90 -1.21 10.38 -18.36
CA GLY A 90 -0.08 10.31 -19.27
C GLY A 90 1.03 9.35 -18.84
N SER A 91 0.84 8.59 -17.79
CA SER A 91 1.82 7.63 -17.29
C SER A 91 1.35 6.21 -17.57
N GLU A 92 2.28 5.34 -17.98
CA GLU A 92 1.99 3.91 -18.15
C GLU A 92 2.05 3.18 -16.81
N VAL A 93 2.89 3.66 -15.90
CA VAL A 93 3.07 3.10 -14.56
C VAL A 93 3.13 4.22 -13.55
N VAL A 94 2.75 3.91 -12.32
CA VAL A 94 2.97 4.76 -11.15
C VAL A 94 3.65 3.96 -10.06
N ARG A 95 4.29 4.66 -9.15
CA ARG A 95 4.94 4.06 -8.00
C ARG A 95 4.10 4.25 -6.77
N VAL A 96 3.83 3.15 -6.09
CA VAL A 96 3.09 3.14 -4.83
C VAL A 96 4.06 2.74 -3.73
N ARG A 97 4.22 3.59 -2.74
CA ARG A 97 5.10 3.33 -1.61
C ARG A 97 4.28 2.93 -0.41
N ALA A 98 4.67 1.82 0.22
CA ALA A 98 4.09 1.37 1.47
C ALA A 98 5.17 1.35 2.53
N THR A 99 4.86 1.88 3.72
CA THR A 99 5.79 1.95 4.85
C THR A 99 5.10 1.35 6.07
N MET A 100 5.73 0.37 6.70
CA MET A 100 5.19 -0.24 7.93
C MET A 100 5.72 0.49 9.16
N LYS A 101 4.79 0.92 10.01
CA LYS A 101 5.10 1.66 11.24
C LYS A 101 4.39 1.05 12.44
N PRO A 102 4.97 1.20 13.64
CA PRO A 102 4.26 0.83 14.86
C PRO A 102 3.16 1.86 15.17
N PHE A 103 2.05 1.41 15.74
CA PHE A 103 1.00 2.32 16.25
C PHE A 103 1.49 3.17 17.42
N ASP A 104 2.41 2.62 18.20
CA ASP A 104 2.88 3.24 19.44
C ASP A 104 4.38 2.94 19.57
N ALA A 105 5.14 3.93 19.99
CA ALA A 105 6.58 3.77 20.27
C ALA A 105 6.86 2.66 21.31
N ARG A 106 5.86 2.31 22.14
CA ARG A 106 5.96 1.22 23.11
C ARG A 106 5.97 -0.17 22.48
N ASN A 107 5.59 -0.29 21.21
CA ASN A 107 5.63 -1.57 20.50
C ASN A 107 7.05 -2.09 20.30
N GLY A 108 8.05 -1.26 20.58
CA GLY A 108 9.44 -1.64 20.45
C GLY A 108 9.87 -1.88 19.01
N ASP A 109 10.78 -2.81 18.83
CA ASP A 109 11.28 -3.17 17.52
C ASP A 109 10.28 -4.05 16.79
N ILE A 110 9.86 -3.62 15.60
CA ILE A 110 8.94 -4.37 14.72
C ILE A 110 9.65 -4.96 13.50
N SER A 111 10.97 -5.00 13.50
CA SER A 111 11.75 -5.49 12.35
C SER A 111 11.50 -6.97 12.02
N ASP A 112 10.97 -7.74 12.96
CA ASP A 112 10.57 -9.13 12.77
C ASP A 112 9.18 -9.31 12.14
N VAL A 113 8.44 -8.22 11.95
CA VAL A 113 7.14 -8.25 11.27
C VAL A 113 7.37 -8.15 9.77
N GLN A 114 6.69 -9.00 9.01
CA GLN A 114 6.76 -8.95 7.55
C GLN A 114 5.42 -9.30 6.93
N VAL A 115 5.15 -8.76 5.76
CA VAL A 115 3.94 -9.02 4.99
C VAL A 115 4.27 -8.90 3.50
N ASP A 116 3.65 -9.73 2.69
CA ASP A 116 3.76 -9.63 1.25
C ASP A 116 2.64 -8.74 0.71
N LEU A 117 3.02 -7.77 -0.13
CA LEU A 117 2.10 -6.81 -0.72
C LEU A 117 2.14 -6.90 -2.24
N GLN A 118 0.98 -6.79 -2.86
CA GLN A 118 0.87 -6.50 -4.28
C GLN A 118 -0.23 -5.47 -4.49
N ALA A 119 -0.15 -4.73 -5.57
CA ALA A 119 -1.08 -3.64 -5.84
C ALA A 119 -1.44 -3.58 -7.32
N TRP A 120 -2.65 -3.12 -7.60
CA TRP A 120 -3.13 -2.90 -8.95
C TRP A 120 -4.17 -1.79 -8.96
N ILE A 121 -4.42 -1.22 -10.13
CA ILE A 121 -5.44 -0.18 -10.31
C ILE A 121 -6.54 -0.72 -11.23
N GLU A 122 -7.77 -0.53 -10.81
CA GLU A 122 -8.97 -0.79 -11.64
C GLU A 122 -9.78 0.48 -11.74
N VAL A 123 -10.46 0.65 -12.87
CA VAL A 123 -11.40 1.77 -13.06
C VAL A 123 -12.81 1.26 -12.79
N ARG A 124 -13.49 1.93 -11.89
CA ARG A 124 -14.83 1.54 -11.44
C ARG A 124 -15.90 2.58 -11.79
#